data_381823cd3fb273f026dbd1d4905bc56c
#
_entry.id   381823cd3fb273f026dbd1d4905bc56c
#
_cell.length_a   1.000
_cell.length_b   1.000
_cell.length_c   1.000
_cell.angle_alpha   90.00
_cell.angle_beta   90.00
_cell.angle_gamma   90.00
#
_symmetry.space_group_name_H-M   'P 1'
#
loop_
_entity.id
_entity.type
_entity.pdbx_description
1 polymer ?
#
loop_
_entity_poly.entity_id
_entity_poly.type
_entity_poly.pdbx_seq_one_letter_code
_entity_poly.pdbx_strand_id
1 'polypeptide(L)'
;MQVVRWQETAPPQEQELRKRMQEEGLSPYAWSNGPGDTYSVHSHHYEKVLYCMQGSIRFVLPDHPHISNNGAIDLAPGDRMVLPPGTRHSAQVGPHGVTCLEAAR
;
A
#
# COMPACT_ATOMS: atom_id res chain seq x y z
N MET A 1 -8.91 -0.85 8.95
CA MET A 1 -8.08 -1.16 7.77
C MET A 1 -8.99 -1.31 6.56
N GLN A 2 -8.62 -0.74 5.42
CA GLN A 2 -9.43 -0.74 4.22
C GLN A 2 -8.55 -1.07 3.01
N VAL A 3 -9.04 -1.95 2.13
CA VAL A 3 -8.39 -2.25 0.84
C VAL A 3 -9.41 -2.02 -0.27
N VAL A 4 -9.01 -1.23 -1.26
CA VAL A 4 -9.85 -0.97 -2.44
C VAL A 4 -9.07 -1.42 -3.66
N ARG A 5 -9.62 -2.38 -4.39
CA ARG A 5 -8.98 -2.95 -5.57
C ARG A 5 -9.19 -2.07 -6.80
N TRP A 6 -8.17 -2.05 -7.66
CA TRP A 6 -8.24 -1.37 -8.94
C TRP A 6 -9.25 -2.08 -9.85
N GLN A 7 -10.18 -1.30 -10.45
CA GLN A 7 -11.28 -1.88 -11.22
C GLN A 7 -11.17 -1.59 -12.72
N GLU A 8 -10.18 -0.82 -13.14
CA GLU A 8 -10.05 -0.42 -14.54
C GLU A 8 -9.13 -1.39 -15.29
N THR A 9 -9.35 -1.52 -16.61
CA THR A 9 -8.52 -2.39 -17.45
C THR A 9 -7.18 -1.77 -17.79
N ALA A 10 -7.14 -0.44 -17.95
CA ALA A 10 -5.89 0.28 -18.16
C ALA A 10 -5.11 0.34 -16.85
N PRO A 11 -3.76 0.26 -16.89
CA PRO A 11 -2.97 0.42 -15.69
C PRO A 11 -3.10 1.83 -15.11
N PRO A 12 -2.92 1.98 -13.79
CA PRO A 12 -2.99 3.31 -13.16
C PRO A 12 -1.83 4.19 -13.61
N GLN A 13 -2.11 5.49 -13.70
CA GLN A 13 -1.09 6.50 -13.96
C GLN A 13 -0.83 7.28 -12.67
N GLU A 14 0.44 7.59 -12.41
CA GLU A 14 0.85 8.29 -11.20
C GLU A 14 0.08 9.61 -11.04
N GLN A 15 -0.05 10.37 -12.11
CA GLN A 15 -0.71 11.67 -12.08
C GLN A 15 -2.16 11.57 -11.62
N GLU A 16 -2.86 10.53 -12.06
CA GLU A 16 -4.24 10.29 -11.66
C GLU A 16 -4.35 9.91 -10.19
N LEU A 17 -3.47 9.02 -9.73
CA LEU A 17 -3.48 8.60 -8.33
C LEU A 17 -3.11 9.77 -7.40
N ARG A 18 -2.13 10.58 -7.79
CA ARG A 18 -1.77 11.78 -7.03
C ARG A 18 -2.95 12.75 -6.92
N LYS A 19 -3.67 12.93 -8.01
CA LYS A 19 -4.85 13.80 -8.04
C LYS A 19 -5.91 13.31 -7.08
N ARG A 20 -6.20 12.01 -7.08
CA ARG A 20 -7.18 11.42 -6.16
C ARG A 20 -6.80 11.68 -4.70
N MET A 21 -5.52 11.49 -4.36
CA MET A 21 -5.05 11.73 -3.01
C MET A 21 -5.12 13.21 -2.63
N GLN A 22 -4.73 14.10 -3.55
CA GLN A 22 -4.81 15.55 -3.33
C GLN A 22 -6.24 16.02 -3.12
N GLU A 23 -7.19 15.43 -3.83
CA GLU A 23 -8.62 15.73 -3.65
C GLU A 23 -9.13 15.31 -2.27
N GLU A 24 -8.45 14.37 -1.61
CA GLU A 24 -8.73 13.98 -0.22
C GLU A 24 -7.97 14.83 0.80
N GLY A 25 -7.23 15.86 0.34
CA GLY A 25 -6.41 16.69 1.22
C GLY A 25 -5.08 16.06 1.61
N LEU A 26 -4.64 15.02 0.91
CA LEU A 26 -3.39 14.33 1.17
C LEU A 26 -2.24 14.93 0.37
N SER A 27 -1.01 14.80 0.89
CA SER A 27 0.22 15.22 0.24
C SER A 27 1.06 13.98 -0.10
N PRO A 28 0.84 13.37 -1.26
CA PRO A 28 1.49 12.11 -1.60
C PRO A 28 2.96 12.27 -1.96
N TYR A 29 3.76 11.25 -1.62
CA TYR A 29 5.13 11.09 -2.09
C TYR A 29 5.32 9.68 -2.64
N ALA A 30 6.25 9.53 -3.57
CA ALA A 30 6.54 8.24 -4.19
C ALA A 30 7.78 7.61 -3.54
N TRP A 31 7.77 6.28 -3.41
CA TRP A 31 8.94 5.51 -3.02
C TRP A 31 8.98 4.20 -3.78
N SER A 32 10.18 3.65 -3.91
CA SER A 32 10.40 2.38 -4.63
C SER A 32 11.35 1.49 -3.86
N ASN A 33 11.14 0.17 -3.99
CA ASN A 33 12.04 -0.83 -3.44
C ASN A 33 12.28 -1.94 -4.45
N GLY A 34 13.41 -2.62 -4.30
CA GLY A 34 13.83 -3.68 -5.20
C GLY A 34 13.13 -5.02 -4.95
N PRO A 35 13.25 -5.95 -5.90
CA PRO A 35 12.64 -7.27 -5.78
C PRO A 35 13.04 -7.97 -4.48
N GLY A 36 12.04 -8.50 -3.77
CA GLY A 36 12.26 -9.28 -2.56
C GLY A 36 12.65 -8.48 -1.32
N ASP A 37 12.76 -7.16 -1.39
CA ASP A 37 13.04 -6.33 -0.22
C ASP A 37 11.98 -6.54 0.85
N THR A 38 12.41 -6.49 2.12
CA THR A 38 11.51 -6.73 3.24
C THR A 38 11.55 -5.58 4.24
N TYR A 39 10.43 -5.39 4.92
CA TYR A 39 10.28 -4.48 6.05
C TYR A 39 9.87 -5.26 7.27
N SER A 40 10.59 -5.07 8.37
CA SER A 40 10.26 -5.69 9.66
C SER A 40 8.93 -5.16 10.18
N VAL A 41 8.31 -5.90 11.11
CA VAL A 41 7.06 -5.47 11.75
C VAL A 41 7.28 -4.13 12.44
N HIS A 42 6.42 -3.17 12.13
CA HIS A 42 6.43 -1.83 12.71
C HIS A 42 5.02 -1.24 12.64
N SER A 43 4.82 -0.09 13.27
CA SER A 43 3.58 0.65 13.23
C SER A 43 3.86 2.15 13.16
N HIS A 44 2.84 2.93 12.86
CA HIS A 44 2.93 4.39 12.76
C HIS A 44 1.87 5.05 13.64
N HIS A 45 2.15 6.28 14.07
CA HIS A 45 1.20 7.07 14.87
C HIS A 45 0.14 7.77 14.01
N TYR A 46 0.26 7.67 12.71
CA TYR A 46 -0.65 8.29 11.74
C TYR A 46 -1.38 7.22 10.94
N GLU A 47 -2.47 7.63 10.29
CA GLU A 47 -3.14 6.79 9.31
C GLU A 47 -2.33 6.80 8.02
N LYS A 48 -2.01 5.63 7.49
CA LYS A 48 -1.22 5.46 6.28
C LYS A 48 -2.15 5.18 5.11
N VAL A 49 -2.08 6.04 4.09
CA VAL A 49 -2.82 5.85 2.83
C VAL A 49 -1.80 5.53 1.74
N LEU A 50 -1.98 4.42 1.06
CA LEU A 50 -1.01 3.88 0.11
C LEU A 50 -1.68 3.40 -1.17
N TYR A 51 -1.11 3.76 -2.32
CA TYR A 51 -1.40 3.12 -3.60
C TYR A 51 -0.17 2.38 -4.10
N CYS A 52 -0.35 1.16 -4.58
CA CYS A 52 0.65 0.49 -5.40
C CYS A 52 0.53 1.04 -6.83
N MET A 53 1.62 1.54 -7.40
CA MET A 53 1.61 2.04 -8.78
C MET A 53 2.15 1.04 -9.77
N GLN A 54 3.24 0.38 -9.42
CA GLN A 54 3.93 -0.60 -10.28
C GLN A 54 4.45 -1.74 -9.43
N GLY A 55 4.57 -2.92 -10.02
CA GLY A 55 5.06 -4.09 -9.33
C GLY A 55 4.06 -4.65 -8.34
N SER A 56 4.53 -5.15 -7.21
CA SER A 56 3.67 -5.72 -6.18
C SER A 56 4.35 -5.70 -4.82
N ILE A 57 3.50 -5.75 -3.79
CA ILE A 57 3.97 -5.80 -2.40
C ILE A 57 2.95 -6.55 -1.57
N ARG A 58 3.43 -7.36 -0.62
CA ARG A 58 2.59 -8.04 0.35
C ARG A 58 2.79 -7.41 1.72
N PHE A 59 1.70 -6.95 2.32
CA PHE A 59 1.69 -6.54 3.72
C PHE A 59 1.14 -7.68 4.57
N VAL A 60 1.71 -7.86 5.76
CA VAL A 60 1.22 -8.86 6.72
C VAL A 60 0.88 -8.14 8.01
N LEU A 61 -0.35 -8.35 8.49
CA LEU A 61 -0.86 -7.80 9.74
C LEU A 61 -0.88 -8.91 10.79
N PRO A 62 0.14 -9.01 11.65
CA PRO A 62 0.25 -10.15 12.58
C PRO A 62 -0.88 -10.21 13.62
N ASP A 63 -1.50 -9.08 13.92
CA ASP A 63 -2.58 -9.03 14.91
C ASP A 63 -3.97 -9.28 14.30
N HIS A 64 -4.04 -9.47 12.98
CA HIS A 64 -5.30 -9.65 12.25
C HIS A 64 -5.26 -10.89 11.35
N PRO A 65 -5.03 -12.09 11.90
CA PRO A 65 -4.86 -13.30 11.07
C PRO A 65 -6.15 -13.72 10.33
N HIS A 66 -7.29 -13.18 10.73
CA HIS A 66 -8.58 -13.45 10.09
C HIS A 66 -8.82 -12.58 8.84
N ILE A 67 -8.03 -11.54 8.64
CA ILE A 67 -8.15 -10.67 7.47
C ILE A 67 -7.45 -11.34 6.29
N SER A 68 -8.20 -11.46 5.17
CA SER A 68 -7.66 -11.99 3.92
C SER A 68 -6.94 -13.33 4.11
N ASN A 69 -5.75 -13.49 3.55
CA ASN A 69 -4.98 -14.73 3.59
C ASN A 69 -4.06 -14.73 4.81
N ASN A 70 -4.59 -15.10 5.99
CA ASN A 70 -3.85 -15.12 7.27
C ASN A 70 -3.21 -13.76 7.60
N GLY A 71 -3.92 -12.68 7.32
CA GLY A 71 -3.41 -11.32 7.54
C GLY A 71 -2.55 -10.79 6.42
N ALA A 72 -2.34 -11.56 5.35
CA ALA A 72 -1.55 -11.13 4.19
C ALA A 72 -2.44 -10.39 3.19
N ILE A 73 -1.98 -9.22 2.78
CA ILE A 73 -2.67 -8.37 1.80
C ILE A 73 -1.72 -8.12 0.66
N ASP A 74 -2.04 -8.67 -0.51
CA ASP A 74 -1.25 -8.44 -1.72
C ASP A 74 -1.81 -7.25 -2.48
N LEU A 75 -0.93 -6.28 -2.80
CA LEU A 75 -1.29 -5.13 -3.60
C LEU A 75 -0.64 -5.23 -4.97
N ALA A 76 -1.45 -5.00 -5.99
CA ALA A 76 -1.06 -4.90 -7.39
C ALA A 76 -1.34 -3.47 -7.88
N PRO A 77 -0.87 -3.10 -9.09
CA PRO A 77 -1.02 -1.73 -9.57
C PRO A 77 -2.45 -1.19 -9.50
N GLY A 78 -2.61 -0.05 -8.86
CA GLY A 78 -3.88 0.63 -8.65
C GLY A 78 -4.59 0.29 -7.34
N ASP A 79 -4.18 -0.78 -6.66
CA ASP A 79 -4.78 -1.15 -5.37
C ASP A 79 -4.41 -0.12 -4.30
N ARG A 80 -5.39 0.20 -3.47
CA ARG A 80 -5.26 1.16 -2.37
C ARG A 80 -5.43 0.45 -1.03
N MET A 81 -4.61 0.84 -0.07
CA MET A 81 -4.72 0.35 1.31
C MET A 81 -4.66 1.52 2.28
N VAL A 82 -5.51 1.47 3.30
CA VAL A 82 -5.51 2.43 4.39
C VAL A 82 -5.28 1.66 5.70
N LEU A 83 -4.20 1.99 6.40
CA LEU A 83 -3.89 1.41 7.70
C LEU A 83 -4.17 2.43 8.80
N PRO A 84 -5.04 2.09 9.77
CA PRO A 84 -5.25 2.97 10.93
C PRO A 84 -3.99 3.15 11.76
N PRO A 85 -3.89 4.24 12.54
CA PRO A 85 -2.77 4.43 13.46
C PRO A 85 -2.59 3.21 14.38
N GLY A 86 -1.34 2.86 14.65
CA GLY A 86 -1.01 1.76 15.55
C GLY A 86 -1.15 0.35 14.98
N THR A 87 -1.54 0.20 13.72
CA THR A 87 -1.64 -1.12 13.10
C THR A 87 -0.25 -1.66 12.80
N ARG A 88 0.12 -2.75 13.45
CA ARG A 88 1.42 -3.41 13.21
C ARG A 88 1.38 -4.14 11.86
N HIS A 89 2.44 -3.98 11.10
CA HIS A 89 2.54 -4.59 9.77
C HIS A 89 4.00 -4.82 9.39
N SER A 90 4.22 -5.85 8.60
CA SER A 90 5.47 -6.09 7.88
C SER A 90 5.17 -6.06 6.38
N ALA A 91 6.22 -6.11 5.56
CA ALA A 91 6.01 -6.13 4.11
C ALA A 91 7.12 -6.90 3.41
N GLN A 92 6.78 -7.44 2.25
CA GLN A 92 7.70 -8.08 1.33
C GLN A 92 7.39 -7.63 -0.09
N VAL A 93 8.38 -7.09 -0.76
CA VAL A 93 8.26 -6.63 -2.16
C VAL A 93 8.26 -7.84 -3.09
N GLY A 94 7.44 -7.78 -4.12
CA GLY A 94 7.32 -8.86 -5.11
C GLY A 94 8.53 -8.99 -6.03
N PRO A 95 8.49 -9.97 -6.96
CA PRO A 95 9.65 -10.33 -7.79
C PRO A 95 10.09 -9.28 -8.80
N HIS A 96 9.26 -8.28 -9.05
CA HIS A 96 9.56 -7.21 -10.00
C HIS A 96 9.78 -5.85 -9.33
N GLY A 97 9.92 -5.84 -8.00
CA GLY A 97 10.02 -4.59 -7.26
C GLY A 97 8.65 -3.95 -7.04
N VAL A 98 8.65 -2.76 -6.47
CA VAL A 98 7.41 -2.00 -6.26
C VAL A 98 7.70 -0.50 -6.29
N THR A 99 6.75 0.26 -6.82
CA THR A 99 6.68 1.71 -6.67
C THR A 99 5.31 2.05 -6.07
N CYS A 100 5.33 2.83 -5.00
CA CYS A 100 4.11 3.21 -4.28
C CYS A 100 3.99 4.72 -4.15
N LEU A 101 2.75 5.19 -4.02
CA LEU A 101 2.43 6.54 -3.55
C LEU A 101 1.89 6.42 -2.13
N GLU A 102 2.38 7.24 -1.24
CA GLU A 102 2.01 7.19 0.18
C GLU A 102 1.76 8.58 0.73
N ALA A 103 0.82 8.67 1.67
CA ALA A 103 0.59 9.87 2.44
C ALA A 103 0.15 9.52 3.85
N ALA A 104 0.45 10.42 4.78
CA ALA A 104 -0.03 10.34 6.16
C ALA A 104 -1.28 11.22 6.33
N ARG A 105 -2.19 10.73 7.19
CA ARG A 105 -3.40 11.50 7.49
C ARG A 105 -3.71 11.51 8.98
#